data_2e49900b99bc42a14d8c957ca86293de
#
_entry.id   2e49900b99bc42a14d8c957ca86293de
#
_cell.length_a   1.000
_cell.length_b   1.000
_cell.length_c   1.000
_cell.angle_alpha   90.00
_cell.angle_beta   90.00
_cell.angle_gamma   90.00
#
_symmetry.space_group_name_H-M   'P 1'
#
loop_
_entity.id
_entity.type
_entity.pdbx_description
1 polymer ?
#
loop_
_entity_poly.entity_id
_entity_poly.type
_entity_poly.pdbx_seq_one_letter_code
_entity_poly.pdbx_strand_id
1 'polypeptide(L)'
;MSEKLYETIEITDLKDMLNKTKELYGDKPAYKIKQKDENTQPNYKVITHKEVRNMIDALGTALIDIGLKDKRIAIIGENRYEWEIAYLSIVCGTGTVVPLDKALPENELENLIERSEIEAIFYSNKYEEMLTKIKRSPENKLKHLISMDNLENTDGIYSMQELIKQGKELVKQGNKEFIDAKINADEMSIMLFTSGTTSNSKVVALSHKNISSNLMAIGSVLDVNSTDTILSILPIHHVFECTVGFLFSLYKGAQTVFCDGIRHVVENLNEYKVTVMACVPGIYERIFMMIRKNLEKQGKLKEILRKEEEYKNSSMEERKQAFKEIHNLIGGNIKLFISGAAALDSEIEARYRLLGINIVQGYGLTETSPVVAVGTNKEYKTGSIGKAIPGVEVKLENTDKDGMGELLVKGPNVALCYYNDEQATKEAFEGDWFHTGDLAKIDDEGYIFICGRKKSVIVLKNGKNIFPEEMECLVNKIEGVKESFIFGKQQSSDKNDIKINVKIVFDREILKDVYGATTDEEIRKTLAGKVKTINTQMPKYKAIRGIILTEEPLIKTTTNKIKRQANLDEINKSEN
;
A
#
# COMPACT_ATOMS: atom_id res chain seq x y z
N MET A 1 -10.24 18.84 9.15
CA MET A 1 -10.84 17.78 8.30
C MET A 1 -11.06 18.32 6.89
N SER A 2 -10.94 17.46 5.88
CA SER A 2 -11.35 17.80 4.51
C SER A 2 -12.85 17.99 4.42
N GLU A 3 -13.29 18.89 3.56
CA GLU A 3 -14.70 19.01 3.20
C GLU A 3 -15.11 17.87 2.26
N LYS A 4 -16.38 17.45 2.34
CA LYS A 4 -16.93 16.49 1.38
C LYS A 4 -17.09 17.19 0.01
N LEU A 5 -16.43 16.65 -1.01
CA LEU A 5 -16.42 17.21 -2.37
C LEU A 5 -17.34 16.46 -3.32
N TYR A 6 -17.66 15.20 -3.01
CA TYR A 6 -18.44 14.29 -3.86
C TYR A 6 -19.49 13.56 -3.04
N GLU A 7 -20.60 13.25 -3.68
CA GLU A 7 -21.63 12.40 -3.09
C GLU A 7 -21.14 10.96 -2.92
N THR A 8 -21.61 10.32 -1.87
CA THR A 8 -21.26 8.96 -1.49
C THR A 8 -22.48 8.11 -1.26
N ILE A 9 -22.37 6.82 -1.53
CA ILE A 9 -23.37 5.83 -1.18
C ILE A 9 -23.14 5.50 0.29
N GLU A 10 -24.14 5.75 1.13
CA GLU A 10 -24.09 5.32 2.54
C GLU A 10 -24.14 3.78 2.59
N ILE A 11 -23.22 3.18 3.33
CA ILE A 11 -23.12 1.73 3.51
C ILE A 11 -22.90 1.40 5.00
N THR A 12 -23.56 0.35 5.49
CA THR A 12 -23.41 -0.11 6.86
C THR A 12 -22.27 -1.10 7.04
N ASP A 13 -22.04 -1.91 6.02
CA ASP A 13 -21.06 -2.99 5.99
C ASP A 13 -20.71 -3.36 4.54
N LEU A 14 -19.76 -4.28 4.33
CA LEU A 14 -19.33 -4.69 3.00
C LEU A 14 -20.38 -5.48 2.22
N LYS A 15 -21.31 -6.17 2.91
CA LYS A 15 -22.41 -6.87 2.26
C LYS A 15 -23.46 -5.90 1.74
N ASP A 16 -23.79 -4.86 2.52
CA ASP A 16 -24.64 -3.76 2.10
C ASP A 16 -24.02 -3.00 0.91
N MET A 17 -22.70 -2.77 0.95
CA MET A 17 -21.95 -2.23 -0.19
C MET A 17 -22.21 -3.05 -1.47
N LEU A 18 -22.04 -4.38 -1.41
CA LEU A 18 -22.24 -5.26 -2.56
C LEU A 18 -23.69 -5.24 -3.08
N ASN A 19 -24.67 -5.14 -2.20
CA ASN A 19 -26.08 -5.03 -2.59
C ASN A 19 -26.32 -3.74 -3.36
N LYS A 20 -25.89 -2.61 -2.82
CA LYS A 20 -26.06 -1.28 -3.42
C LYS A 20 -25.29 -1.14 -4.74
N THR A 21 -24.07 -1.64 -4.80
CA THR A 21 -23.29 -1.59 -6.05
C THR A 21 -23.87 -2.49 -7.13
N LYS A 22 -24.45 -3.65 -6.79
CA LYS A 22 -25.20 -4.47 -7.74
C LYS A 22 -26.43 -3.74 -8.29
N GLU A 23 -27.16 -3.01 -7.45
CA GLU A 23 -28.34 -2.25 -7.87
C GLU A 23 -27.97 -1.09 -8.79
N LEU A 24 -26.93 -0.33 -8.44
CA LEU A 24 -26.51 0.88 -9.16
C LEU A 24 -25.67 0.60 -10.41
N TYR A 25 -24.84 -0.45 -10.37
CA TYR A 25 -23.81 -0.69 -11.38
C TYR A 25 -23.85 -2.12 -11.94
N GLY A 26 -24.92 -2.90 -11.69
CA GLY A 26 -24.97 -4.34 -11.95
C GLY A 26 -24.46 -4.79 -13.31
N ASP A 27 -24.81 -4.08 -14.37
CA ASP A 27 -24.42 -4.43 -15.75
C ASP A 27 -23.07 -3.78 -16.18
N LYS A 28 -22.46 -2.93 -15.31
CA LYS A 28 -21.14 -2.35 -15.61
C LYS A 28 -20.02 -3.33 -15.35
N PRO A 29 -18.89 -3.22 -16.09
CA PRO A 29 -17.69 -4.01 -15.83
C PRO A 29 -17.13 -3.76 -14.43
N ALA A 30 -16.96 -4.81 -13.64
CA ALA A 30 -16.19 -4.80 -12.40
C ALA A 30 -14.73 -5.20 -12.65
N TYR A 31 -14.53 -6.21 -13.52
CA TYR A 31 -13.18 -6.69 -13.87
C TYR A 31 -13.02 -6.82 -15.38
N LYS A 32 -11.82 -6.50 -15.88
CA LYS A 32 -11.36 -6.84 -17.23
C LYS A 32 -10.06 -7.62 -17.11
N ILE A 33 -10.10 -8.90 -17.52
CA ILE A 33 -9.06 -9.89 -17.26
C ILE A 33 -8.48 -10.33 -18.59
N LYS A 34 -7.16 -10.20 -18.74
CA LYS A 34 -6.42 -10.69 -19.90
C LYS A 34 -6.43 -12.21 -19.90
N GLN A 35 -6.92 -12.80 -20.96
CA GLN A 35 -6.86 -14.24 -21.19
C GLN A 35 -5.54 -14.57 -21.89
N LYS A 36 -4.89 -15.63 -21.42
CA LYS A 36 -3.74 -16.20 -22.15
C LYS A 36 -4.30 -16.97 -23.33
N ASP A 37 -4.24 -16.37 -24.51
CA ASP A 37 -4.56 -17.04 -25.78
C ASP A 37 -3.28 -17.13 -26.62
N GLU A 38 -3.10 -18.24 -27.34
CA GLU A 38 -1.96 -18.44 -28.26
C GLU A 38 -2.06 -17.55 -29.51
N ASN A 39 -3.17 -16.87 -29.69
CA ASN A 39 -3.43 -15.96 -30.81
C ASN A 39 -2.92 -14.54 -30.51
N THR A 40 -2.39 -13.89 -31.54
CA THR A 40 -1.64 -12.63 -31.50
C THR A 40 -2.40 -11.38 -31.06
N GLN A 41 -3.69 -11.45 -30.74
CA GLN A 41 -4.46 -10.32 -30.20
C GLN A 41 -4.90 -10.59 -28.76
N PRO A 42 -4.75 -9.60 -27.84
CA PRO A 42 -5.16 -9.78 -26.47
C PRO A 42 -6.69 -9.97 -26.40
N ASN A 43 -7.11 -11.12 -25.86
CA ASN A 43 -8.49 -11.42 -25.56
C ASN A 43 -8.78 -11.11 -24.07
N TYR A 44 -9.94 -10.51 -23.78
CA TYR A 44 -10.30 -10.10 -22.43
C TYR A 44 -11.63 -10.71 -22.01
N LYS A 45 -11.64 -11.31 -20.83
CA LYS A 45 -12.88 -11.66 -20.12
C LYS A 45 -13.31 -10.45 -19.30
N VAL A 46 -14.57 -10.04 -19.46
CA VAL A 46 -15.21 -9.01 -18.64
C VAL A 46 -16.15 -9.69 -17.66
N ILE A 47 -16.12 -9.25 -16.40
CA ILE A 47 -17.02 -9.70 -15.32
C ILE A 47 -17.75 -8.46 -14.80
N THR A 48 -19.06 -8.49 -14.77
CA THR A 48 -19.92 -7.40 -14.31
C THR A 48 -20.08 -7.40 -12.78
N HIS A 49 -20.48 -6.26 -12.19
CA HIS A 49 -20.78 -6.17 -10.75
C HIS A 49 -21.88 -7.16 -10.32
N LYS A 50 -22.84 -7.44 -11.17
CA LYS A 50 -23.89 -8.46 -10.93
C LYS A 50 -23.33 -9.87 -10.89
N GLU A 51 -22.41 -10.20 -11.80
CA GLU A 51 -21.73 -11.51 -11.81
C GLU A 51 -20.82 -11.67 -10.59
N VAL A 52 -20.11 -10.61 -10.18
CA VAL A 52 -19.32 -10.59 -8.93
C VAL A 52 -20.20 -10.94 -7.74
N ARG A 53 -21.33 -10.25 -7.56
CA ARG A 53 -22.25 -10.54 -6.46
C ARG A 53 -22.77 -11.98 -6.51
N ASN A 54 -23.14 -12.47 -7.68
CA ASN A 54 -23.63 -13.84 -7.85
C ASN A 54 -22.55 -14.89 -7.52
N MET A 55 -21.29 -14.64 -7.84
CA MET A 55 -20.17 -15.53 -7.48
C MET A 55 -19.93 -15.53 -5.97
N ILE A 56 -20.01 -14.36 -5.32
CA ILE A 56 -19.87 -14.23 -3.87
C ILE A 56 -20.98 -14.98 -3.15
N ASP A 57 -22.25 -14.81 -3.57
CA ASP A 57 -23.39 -15.53 -2.99
C ASP A 57 -23.23 -17.05 -3.11
N ALA A 58 -22.81 -17.51 -4.28
CA ALA A 58 -22.59 -18.93 -4.53
C ALA A 58 -21.43 -19.48 -3.69
N LEU A 59 -20.26 -18.82 -3.73
CA LEU A 59 -19.09 -19.29 -2.98
C LEU A 59 -19.35 -19.29 -1.48
N GLY A 60 -19.91 -18.20 -0.94
CA GLY A 60 -20.23 -18.10 0.49
C GLY A 60 -21.22 -19.19 0.94
N THR A 61 -22.25 -19.49 0.11
CA THR A 61 -23.19 -20.59 0.38
C THR A 61 -22.47 -21.94 0.42
N ALA A 62 -21.57 -22.21 -0.53
CA ALA A 62 -20.80 -23.47 -0.56
C ALA A 62 -19.82 -23.58 0.63
N LEU A 63 -19.20 -22.48 1.02
CA LEU A 63 -18.29 -22.46 2.18
C LEU A 63 -19.02 -22.81 3.48
N ILE A 64 -20.25 -22.31 3.67
CA ILE A 64 -21.09 -22.67 4.82
C ILE A 64 -21.48 -24.15 4.75
N ASP A 65 -21.87 -24.65 3.57
CA ASP A 65 -22.28 -26.06 3.35
C ASP A 65 -21.14 -27.05 3.71
N ILE A 66 -19.89 -26.71 3.44
CA ILE A 66 -18.74 -27.54 3.84
C ILE A 66 -18.26 -27.28 5.30
N GLY A 67 -19.05 -26.57 6.11
CA GLY A 67 -18.82 -26.39 7.56
C GLY A 67 -17.87 -25.26 7.94
N LEU A 68 -17.65 -24.29 7.08
CA LEU A 68 -16.74 -23.15 7.33
C LEU A 68 -17.44 -21.91 7.93
N LYS A 69 -18.69 -22.03 8.36
CA LYS A 69 -19.38 -20.93 9.05
C LYS A 69 -18.65 -20.55 10.35
N ASP A 70 -18.49 -19.25 10.56
CA ASP A 70 -17.83 -18.63 11.73
C ASP A 70 -16.36 -19.06 11.90
N LYS A 71 -15.71 -19.52 10.82
CA LYS A 71 -14.31 -19.94 10.82
C LYS A 71 -13.38 -18.84 10.33
N ARG A 72 -12.10 -19.00 10.67
CA ARG A 72 -11.01 -18.15 10.16
C ARG A 72 -10.46 -18.78 8.89
N ILE A 73 -10.55 -18.04 7.80
CA ILE A 73 -10.21 -18.51 6.48
C ILE A 73 -9.16 -17.57 5.89
N ALA A 74 -8.00 -18.15 5.58
CA ALA A 74 -6.91 -17.39 4.99
C ALA A 74 -7.01 -17.31 3.46
N ILE A 75 -6.31 -16.32 2.90
CA ILE A 75 -6.12 -16.21 1.45
C ILE A 75 -4.66 -15.85 1.18
N ILE A 76 -4.00 -16.62 0.30
CA ILE A 76 -2.64 -16.36 -0.17
C ILE A 76 -2.56 -16.48 -1.69
N GLY A 77 -2.06 -15.45 -2.36
CA GLY A 77 -1.95 -15.46 -3.82
C GLY A 77 -1.60 -14.11 -4.43
N GLU A 78 -1.57 -14.08 -5.74
CA GLU A 78 -1.41 -12.87 -6.54
C GLU A 78 -2.68 -12.04 -6.58
N ASN A 79 -2.55 -10.78 -7.04
CA ASN A 79 -3.68 -9.92 -7.33
C ASN A 79 -4.49 -10.52 -8.48
N ARG A 80 -5.73 -10.94 -8.18
CA ARG A 80 -6.65 -11.56 -9.14
C ARG A 80 -8.08 -11.52 -8.61
N TYR A 81 -9.06 -11.54 -9.50
CA TYR A 81 -10.46 -11.43 -9.10
C TYR A 81 -10.94 -12.60 -8.22
N GLU A 82 -10.36 -13.79 -8.35
CA GLU A 82 -10.69 -14.94 -7.50
C GLU A 82 -10.31 -14.66 -6.03
N TRP A 83 -9.18 -13.98 -5.80
CA TRP A 83 -8.78 -13.57 -4.47
C TRP A 83 -9.81 -12.61 -3.85
N GLU A 84 -10.29 -11.65 -4.63
CA GLU A 84 -11.28 -10.66 -4.21
C GLU A 84 -12.66 -11.27 -3.96
N ILE A 85 -13.09 -12.23 -4.80
CA ILE A 85 -14.31 -13.01 -4.60
C ILE A 85 -14.22 -13.86 -3.32
N ALA A 86 -13.08 -14.54 -3.09
CA ALA A 86 -12.87 -15.30 -1.86
C ALA A 86 -12.96 -14.42 -0.61
N TYR A 87 -12.26 -13.26 -0.62
CA TYR A 87 -12.28 -12.29 0.47
C TYR A 87 -13.72 -11.87 0.84
N LEU A 88 -14.50 -11.43 -0.15
CA LEU A 88 -15.86 -10.98 0.08
C LEU A 88 -16.82 -12.13 0.44
N SER A 89 -16.61 -13.33 -0.09
CA SER A 89 -17.39 -14.51 0.31
C SER A 89 -17.14 -14.90 1.77
N ILE A 90 -15.94 -14.66 2.28
CA ILE A 90 -15.61 -14.93 3.69
C ILE A 90 -16.26 -13.87 4.58
N VAL A 91 -15.98 -12.59 4.37
CA VAL A 91 -16.41 -11.53 5.30
C VAL A 91 -17.91 -11.24 5.25
N CYS A 92 -18.58 -11.47 4.13
CA CYS A 92 -19.99 -11.12 3.96
C CYS A 92 -20.97 -12.18 4.48
N GLY A 93 -20.52 -13.12 5.34
CA GLY A 93 -21.43 -14.06 5.99
C GLY A 93 -20.89 -15.46 6.25
N THR A 94 -19.64 -15.77 5.89
CA THR A 94 -19.01 -17.06 6.20
C THR A 94 -18.20 -17.00 7.48
N GLY A 95 -17.29 -16.00 7.63
CA GLY A 95 -16.42 -15.95 8.80
C GLY A 95 -15.43 -14.79 8.79
N THR A 96 -14.27 -14.98 9.41
CA THR A 96 -13.19 -13.99 9.47
C THR A 96 -12.13 -14.25 8.42
N VAL A 97 -11.81 -13.25 7.59
CA VAL A 97 -10.78 -13.35 6.58
C VAL A 97 -9.39 -13.02 7.14
N VAL A 98 -8.39 -13.79 6.70
CA VAL A 98 -6.98 -13.62 7.07
C VAL A 98 -6.13 -13.53 5.81
N PRO A 99 -5.95 -12.34 5.23
CA PRO A 99 -5.04 -12.11 4.11
C PRO A 99 -3.59 -12.37 4.52
N LEU A 100 -2.89 -13.24 3.80
CA LEU A 100 -1.50 -13.61 4.07
C LEU A 100 -0.57 -13.09 2.98
N ASP A 101 0.61 -12.65 3.41
CA ASP A 101 1.64 -12.19 2.49
C ASP A 101 2.25 -13.36 1.70
N LYS A 102 2.13 -13.25 0.38
CA LYS A 102 2.64 -14.25 -0.57
C LYS A 102 4.17 -14.39 -0.60
N ALA A 103 4.90 -13.46 -0.01
CA ALA A 103 6.36 -13.45 0.03
C ALA A 103 6.94 -14.00 1.34
N LEU A 104 6.09 -14.46 2.26
CA LEU A 104 6.56 -15.07 3.52
C LEU A 104 7.23 -16.41 3.27
N PRO A 105 8.33 -16.71 3.99
CA PRO A 105 8.92 -18.04 4.01
C PRO A 105 8.00 -19.03 4.75
N GLU A 106 8.19 -20.32 4.48
CA GLU A 106 7.33 -21.41 4.97
C GLU A 106 7.15 -21.39 6.49
N ASN A 107 8.24 -21.25 7.26
CA ASN A 107 8.19 -21.23 8.72
C ASN A 107 7.42 -20.03 9.29
N GLU A 108 7.49 -18.87 8.64
CA GLU A 108 6.71 -17.70 9.06
C GLU A 108 5.22 -17.90 8.71
N LEU A 109 4.93 -18.45 7.53
CA LEU A 109 3.57 -18.76 7.13
C LEU A 109 2.90 -19.78 8.05
N GLU A 110 3.62 -20.87 8.41
CA GLU A 110 3.14 -21.88 9.36
C GLU A 110 2.82 -21.25 10.73
N ASN A 111 3.71 -20.43 11.26
CA ASN A 111 3.47 -19.69 12.51
C ASN A 111 2.23 -18.78 12.45
N LEU A 112 1.99 -18.09 11.33
CA LEU A 112 0.82 -17.25 11.19
C LEU A 112 -0.48 -18.06 11.09
N ILE A 113 -0.44 -19.20 10.39
CA ILE A 113 -1.58 -20.12 10.26
C ILE A 113 -1.97 -20.65 11.65
N GLU A 114 -0.99 -21.08 12.44
CA GLU A 114 -1.20 -21.58 13.80
C GLU A 114 -1.76 -20.49 14.73
N ARG A 115 -1.06 -19.37 14.85
CA ARG A 115 -1.44 -18.25 15.75
C ARG A 115 -2.81 -17.65 15.46
N SER A 116 -3.23 -17.70 14.19
CA SER A 116 -4.56 -17.22 13.76
C SER A 116 -5.61 -18.30 13.78
N GLU A 117 -5.26 -19.54 14.15
CA GLU A 117 -6.18 -20.68 14.20
C GLU A 117 -6.98 -20.86 12.88
N ILE A 118 -6.28 -20.79 11.75
CA ILE A 118 -6.87 -20.87 10.42
C ILE A 118 -7.37 -22.31 10.17
N GLU A 119 -8.63 -22.45 9.76
CA GLU A 119 -9.23 -23.76 9.43
C GLU A 119 -9.28 -24.05 7.92
N ALA A 120 -9.28 -23.01 7.08
CA ALA A 120 -9.24 -23.14 5.63
C ALA A 120 -8.35 -22.08 4.99
N ILE A 121 -7.82 -22.37 3.82
CA ILE A 121 -7.01 -21.42 3.05
C ILE A 121 -7.29 -21.50 1.56
N PHE A 122 -7.59 -20.34 0.96
CA PHE A 122 -7.57 -20.15 -0.48
C PHE A 122 -6.15 -19.85 -0.94
N TYR A 123 -5.72 -20.46 -2.05
CA TYR A 123 -4.33 -20.29 -2.51
C TYR A 123 -4.18 -20.39 -4.04
N SER A 124 -3.13 -19.75 -4.57
CA SER A 124 -2.66 -20.00 -5.93
C SER A 124 -1.75 -21.25 -5.95
N ASN A 125 -1.83 -22.06 -7.02
CA ASN A 125 -1.23 -23.40 -7.10
C ASN A 125 0.26 -23.49 -6.74
N LYS A 126 1.02 -22.41 -6.92
CA LYS A 126 2.44 -22.40 -6.52
C LYS A 126 2.69 -22.60 -5.01
N TYR A 127 1.65 -22.46 -4.17
CA TYR A 127 1.73 -22.68 -2.71
C TYR A 127 1.25 -24.07 -2.29
N GLU A 128 0.74 -24.90 -3.22
CA GLU A 128 0.08 -26.17 -2.92
C GLU A 128 0.98 -27.14 -2.14
N GLU A 129 2.21 -27.35 -2.60
CA GLU A 129 3.16 -28.25 -1.94
C GLU A 129 3.44 -27.81 -0.50
N MET A 130 3.77 -26.52 -0.31
CA MET A 130 4.05 -25.93 0.99
C MET A 130 2.84 -26.05 1.93
N LEU A 131 1.64 -25.68 1.47
CA LEU A 131 0.43 -25.73 2.29
C LEU A 131 0.00 -27.16 2.62
N THR A 132 0.21 -28.11 1.69
CA THR A 132 -0.03 -29.54 1.95
C THR A 132 0.89 -30.07 3.05
N LYS A 133 2.14 -29.61 3.10
CA LYS A 133 3.08 -29.94 4.17
C LYS A 133 2.66 -29.33 5.50
N ILE A 134 2.32 -28.03 5.53
CA ILE A 134 1.85 -27.32 6.72
C ILE A 134 0.58 -28.00 7.28
N LYS A 135 -0.38 -28.37 6.42
CA LYS A 135 -1.62 -29.05 6.83
C LYS A 135 -1.37 -30.35 7.60
N ARG A 136 -0.25 -31.06 7.35
CA ARG A 136 0.10 -32.31 8.03
C ARG A 136 0.62 -32.09 9.45
N SER A 137 0.99 -30.86 9.83
CA SER A 137 1.42 -30.54 11.19
C SER A 137 0.25 -30.70 12.16
N PRO A 138 0.42 -31.47 13.26
CA PRO A 138 -0.63 -31.68 14.25
C PRO A 138 -0.94 -30.45 15.09
N GLU A 139 -0.10 -29.44 15.02
CA GLU A 139 -0.17 -28.23 15.86
C GLU A 139 -1.15 -27.19 15.32
N ASN A 140 -1.47 -27.24 14.01
CA ASN A 140 -2.40 -26.31 13.38
C ASN A 140 -3.81 -26.85 13.19
N LYS A 141 -4.78 -25.94 12.99
CA LYS A 141 -6.20 -26.28 12.75
C LYS A 141 -6.57 -26.38 11.27
N LEU A 142 -5.62 -26.25 10.34
CA LEU A 142 -5.85 -26.21 8.90
C LEU A 142 -6.40 -27.53 8.36
N LYS A 143 -7.65 -27.54 7.94
CA LYS A 143 -8.37 -28.73 7.43
C LYS A 143 -8.62 -28.67 5.93
N HIS A 144 -8.92 -27.47 5.41
CA HIS A 144 -9.39 -27.30 4.04
C HIS A 144 -8.40 -26.47 3.22
N LEU A 145 -7.92 -27.07 2.14
CA LEU A 145 -7.16 -26.40 1.09
C LEU A 145 -8.08 -26.12 -0.09
N ILE A 146 -8.16 -24.86 -0.55
CA ILE A 146 -9.06 -24.43 -1.63
C ILE A 146 -8.21 -23.75 -2.70
N SER A 147 -8.02 -24.45 -3.84
CA SER A 147 -7.27 -23.91 -4.96
C SER A 147 -8.12 -22.91 -5.75
N MET A 148 -7.52 -21.74 -6.04
CA MET A 148 -8.08 -20.73 -6.96
C MET A 148 -7.86 -21.08 -8.44
N ASP A 149 -6.99 -22.05 -8.74
CA ASP A 149 -6.54 -22.39 -10.09
C ASP A 149 -7.11 -23.71 -10.60
N ASN A 150 -7.36 -24.69 -9.71
CA ASN A 150 -7.87 -26.01 -10.10
C ASN A 150 -9.30 -25.91 -10.64
N LEU A 151 -9.57 -26.62 -11.72
CA LEU A 151 -10.91 -26.67 -12.34
C LEU A 151 -11.85 -27.63 -11.62
N GLU A 152 -11.30 -28.69 -11.01
CA GLU A 152 -12.03 -29.75 -10.34
C GLU A 152 -11.44 -30.04 -8.97
N ASN A 153 -12.23 -30.66 -8.09
CA ASN A 153 -11.75 -31.14 -6.80
C ASN A 153 -10.76 -32.29 -7.01
N THR A 154 -9.70 -32.32 -6.19
CA THR A 154 -8.74 -33.42 -6.11
C THR A 154 -8.70 -33.95 -4.68
N ASP A 155 -8.01 -35.09 -4.43
CA ASP A 155 -7.92 -35.70 -3.08
C ASP A 155 -7.48 -34.70 -2.01
N GLY A 156 -8.42 -34.31 -1.14
CA GLY A 156 -8.19 -33.41 -0.01
C GLY A 156 -8.05 -31.92 -0.34
N ILE A 157 -8.28 -31.55 -1.61
CA ILE A 157 -8.22 -30.16 -2.10
C ILE A 157 -9.53 -29.81 -2.82
N TYR A 158 -10.14 -28.73 -2.42
CA TYR A 158 -11.31 -28.17 -3.10
C TYR A 158 -10.89 -27.25 -4.26
N SER A 159 -11.66 -27.29 -5.35
CA SER A 159 -11.60 -26.28 -6.40
C SER A 159 -12.57 -25.14 -6.08
N MET A 160 -12.09 -23.90 -6.10
CA MET A 160 -12.97 -22.73 -5.94
C MET A 160 -14.05 -22.68 -7.03
N GLN A 161 -13.75 -23.14 -8.25
CA GLN A 161 -14.71 -23.15 -9.36
C GLN A 161 -15.84 -24.16 -9.11
N GLU A 162 -15.50 -25.37 -8.63
CA GLU A 162 -16.51 -26.38 -8.26
C GLU A 162 -17.34 -25.92 -7.05
N LEU A 163 -16.74 -25.27 -6.05
CA LEU A 163 -17.48 -24.69 -4.93
C LEU A 163 -18.47 -23.62 -5.41
N ILE A 164 -18.07 -22.73 -6.33
CA ILE A 164 -19.00 -21.75 -6.93
C ILE A 164 -20.14 -22.44 -7.68
N LYS A 165 -19.87 -23.52 -8.42
CA LYS A 165 -20.87 -24.28 -9.14
C LYS A 165 -21.85 -24.99 -8.18
N GLN A 166 -21.33 -25.66 -7.16
CA GLN A 166 -22.12 -26.27 -6.08
C GLN A 166 -23.00 -25.23 -5.39
N GLY A 167 -22.43 -24.09 -4.98
CA GLY A 167 -23.17 -23.03 -4.32
C GLY A 167 -24.28 -22.43 -5.17
N LYS A 168 -24.07 -22.29 -6.51
CA LYS A 168 -25.13 -21.86 -7.42
C LYS A 168 -26.32 -22.82 -7.41
N GLU A 169 -26.09 -24.14 -7.36
CA GLU A 169 -27.15 -25.12 -7.28
C GLU A 169 -27.85 -25.08 -5.91
N LEU A 170 -27.12 -24.95 -4.81
CA LEU A 170 -27.68 -24.77 -3.47
C LEU A 170 -28.58 -23.53 -3.38
N VAL A 171 -28.15 -22.40 -3.92
CA VAL A 171 -28.96 -21.17 -3.99
C VAL A 171 -30.22 -21.37 -4.80
N LYS A 172 -30.15 -22.04 -5.96
CA LYS A 172 -31.35 -22.40 -6.77
C LYS A 172 -32.31 -23.29 -6.02
N GLN A 173 -31.81 -24.18 -5.17
CA GLN A 173 -32.63 -25.07 -4.31
C GLN A 173 -33.24 -24.34 -3.10
N GLY A 174 -32.96 -23.03 -2.95
CA GLY A 174 -33.55 -22.18 -1.92
C GLY A 174 -32.70 -22.03 -0.66
N ASN A 175 -31.41 -22.46 -0.66
CA ASN A 175 -30.52 -22.17 0.43
C ASN A 175 -30.17 -20.68 0.43
N LYS A 176 -30.53 -19.97 1.50
CA LYS A 176 -30.32 -18.53 1.68
C LYS A 176 -29.47 -18.20 2.90
N GLU A 177 -28.87 -19.19 3.55
CA GLU A 177 -28.17 -18.98 4.82
C GLU A 177 -27.08 -17.90 4.69
N PHE A 178 -26.25 -17.94 3.63
CA PHE A 178 -25.27 -16.91 3.34
C PHE A 178 -25.93 -15.58 2.92
N ILE A 179 -26.94 -15.65 2.02
CA ILE A 179 -27.58 -14.45 1.45
C ILE A 179 -28.28 -13.64 2.55
N ASP A 180 -28.96 -14.31 3.49
CA ASP A 180 -29.72 -13.69 4.57
C ASP A 180 -28.88 -13.47 5.85
N ALA A 181 -27.61 -13.90 5.88
CA ALA A 181 -26.71 -13.72 7.01
C ALA A 181 -26.60 -12.23 7.38
N LYS A 182 -26.85 -11.92 8.65
CA LYS A 182 -26.70 -10.56 9.20
C LYS A 182 -25.25 -10.32 9.58
N ILE A 183 -24.76 -9.16 9.22
CA ILE A 183 -23.40 -8.71 9.56
C ILE A 183 -23.46 -7.84 10.80
N ASN A 184 -22.68 -8.18 11.82
CA ASN A 184 -22.39 -7.26 12.92
C ASN A 184 -21.19 -6.40 12.50
N ALA A 185 -21.47 -5.15 12.15
CA ALA A 185 -20.45 -4.25 11.60
C ALA A 185 -19.38 -3.84 12.63
N ASP A 186 -19.63 -3.99 13.92
CA ASP A 186 -18.71 -3.60 15.00
C ASP A 186 -17.79 -4.77 15.44
N GLU A 187 -18.07 -6.02 15.02
CA GLU A 187 -17.24 -7.18 15.36
C GLU A 187 -16.07 -7.39 14.40
N MET A 188 -15.02 -8.05 14.91
CA MET A 188 -13.86 -8.42 14.09
C MET A 188 -14.26 -9.37 12.96
N SER A 189 -13.98 -8.98 11.73
CA SER A 189 -14.21 -9.78 10.52
C SER A 189 -12.97 -9.93 9.65
N ILE A 190 -11.93 -9.15 9.93
CA ILE A 190 -10.68 -9.10 9.16
C ILE A 190 -9.51 -9.11 10.13
N MET A 191 -8.53 -9.99 9.90
CA MET A 191 -7.27 -10.06 10.64
C MET A 191 -6.12 -9.73 9.69
N LEU A 192 -5.40 -8.64 9.95
CA LEU A 192 -4.25 -8.23 9.14
C LEU A 192 -2.97 -8.26 9.98
N PHE A 193 -1.91 -8.78 9.38
CA PHE A 193 -0.59 -8.76 10.00
C PHE A 193 0.16 -7.48 9.66
N THR A 194 0.71 -6.81 10.69
CA THR A 194 1.63 -5.71 10.44
C THR A 194 3.01 -6.26 10.06
N SER A 195 3.72 -5.56 9.19
CA SER A 195 5.08 -5.90 8.78
C SER A 195 6.13 -5.63 9.90
N GLY A 196 5.88 -6.13 11.10
CA GLY A 196 6.85 -6.10 12.20
C GLY A 196 8.02 -7.05 11.94
N THR A 197 9.10 -6.90 12.70
CA THR A 197 10.22 -7.85 12.66
C THR A 197 9.76 -9.22 13.14
N THR A 198 9.68 -10.12 12.25
CA THR A 198 9.63 -11.61 12.21
C THR A 198 9.04 -12.44 13.36
N SER A 199 9.39 -12.27 14.61
CA SER A 199 8.82 -13.06 15.71
C SER A 199 7.62 -12.41 16.41
N ASN A 200 7.35 -11.13 16.13
CA ASN A 200 6.35 -10.32 16.82
C ASN A 200 5.51 -9.45 15.88
N SER A 201 5.13 -9.96 14.69
CA SER A 201 4.12 -9.26 13.88
C SER A 201 2.82 -9.19 14.67
N LYS A 202 2.29 -7.98 14.86
CA LYS A 202 1.01 -7.77 15.53
C LYS A 202 -0.12 -8.11 14.59
N VAL A 203 -1.20 -8.64 15.13
CA VAL A 203 -2.43 -8.94 14.38
C VAL A 203 -3.44 -7.83 14.64
N VAL A 204 -3.71 -7.03 13.62
CA VAL A 204 -4.69 -5.95 13.69
C VAL A 204 -6.09 -6.51 13.46
N ALA A 205 -6.99 -6.31 14.41
CA ALA A 205 -8.40 -6.70 14.32
C ALA A 205 -9.23 -5.57 13.71
N LEU A 206 -9.78 -5.78 12.52
CA LEU A 206 -10.64 -4.83 11.83
C LEU A 206 -12.07 -5.33 11.71
N SER A 207 -13.02 -4.40 11.74
CA SER A 207 -14.44 -4.63 11.56
C SER A 207 -14.94 -4.15 10.20
N HIS A 208 -16.15 -4.54 9.82
CA HIS A 208 -16.83 -3.98 8.65
C HIS A 208 -16.97 -2.46 8.74
N LYS A 209 -17.29 -1.94 9.94
CA LYS A 209 -17.44 -0.50 10.20
C LYS A 209 -16.14 0.27 9.94
N ASN A 210 -15.00 -0.30 10.33
CA ASN A 210 -13.71 0.33 10.07
C ASN A 210 -13.49 0.54 8.56
N ILE A 211 -13.72 -0.49 7.76
CA ILE A 211 -13.53 -0.44 6.30
C ILE A 211 -14.62 0.42 5.63
N SER A 212 -15.90 0.20 5.93
CA SER A 212 -17.00 0.91 5.27
C SER A 212 -16.95 2.42 5.54
N SER A 213 -16.63 2.84 6.77
CA SER A 213 -16.44 4.26 7.09
C SER A 213 -15.27 4.87 6.31
N ASN A 214 -14.17 4.13 6.15
CA ASN A 214 -13.03 4.58 5.36
C ASN A 214 -13.38 4.72 3.88
N LEU A 215 -14.09 3.74 3.29
CA LEU A 215 -14.57 3.80 1.90
C LEU A 215 -15.48 5.02 1.64
N MET A 216 -16.44 5.28 2.54
CA MET A 216 -17.31 6.46 2.44
C MET A 216 -16.52 7.76 2.54
N ALA A 217 -15.59 7.84 3.50
CA ALA A 217 -14.78 9.02 3.71
C ALA A 217 -13.88 9.35 2.51
N ILE A 218 -13.11 8.38 2.01
CA ILE A 218 -12.27 8.59 0.81
C ILE A 218 -13.11 8.83 -0.45
N GLY A 219 -14.26 8.17 -0.56
CA GLY A 219 -15.19 8.36 -1.67
C GLY A 219 -15.80 9.76 -1.73
N SER A 220 -15.85 10.46 -0.59
CA SER A 220 -16.34 11.84 -0.52
C SER A 220 -15.30 12.90 -0.90
N VAL A 221 -14.01 12.55 -0.97
CA VAL A 221 -12.91 13.51 -1.22
C VAL A 221 -12.11 13.20 -2.49
N LEU A 222 -12.16 11.96 -3.01
CA LEU A 222 -11.48 11.56 -4.24
C LEU A 222 -12.45 11.48 -5.42
N ASP A 223 -12.07 12.08 -6.54
CA ASP A 223 -12.84 12.02 -7.79
C ASP A 223 -12.65 10.66 -8.47
N VAL A 224 -13.39 9.66 -8.01
CA VAL A 224 -13.46 8.33 -8.63
C VAL A 224 -14.93 7.94 -8.81
N ASN A 225 -15.27 7.39 -9.96
CA ASN A 225 -16.64 7.00 -10.30
C ASN A 225 -16.68 5.77 -11.21
N SER A 226 -17.88 5.35 -11.58
CA SER A 226 -18.13 4.11 -12.33
C SER A 226 -17.68 4.12 -13.81
N THR A 227 -17.06 5.20 -14.29
CA THR A 227 -16.43 5.25 -15.62
C THR A 227 -14.92 5.05 -15.55
N ASP A 228 -14.37 4.97 -14.33
CA ASP A 228 -12.94 4.85 -14.12
C ASP A 228 -12.45 3.39 -14.25
N THR A 229 -11.20 3.25 -14.69
CA THR A 229 -10.45 1.99 -14.70
C THR A 229 -9.29 2.11 -13.72
N ILE A 230 -9.26 1.23 -12.73
CA ILE A 230 -8.25 1.21 -11.65
C ILE A 230 -7.26 0.07 -11.91
N LEU A 231 -5.96 0.36 -11.84
CA LEU A 231 -4.91 -0.65 -11.95
C LEU A 231 -4.54 -1.20 -10.57
N SER A 232 -4.82 -2.48 -10.32
CA SER A 232 -4.36 -3.22 -9.15
C SER A 232 -2.90 -3.64 -9.33
N ILE A 233 -2.01 -3.16 -8.46
CA ILE A 233 -0.56 -3.35 -8.60
C ILE A 233 0.16 -3.69 -7.29
N LEU A 234 -0.26 -3.09 -6.16
CA LEU A 234 0.36 -3.37 -4.86
C LEU A 234 -0.08 -4.74 -4.33
N PRO A 235 0.66 -5.35 -3.40
CA PRO A 235 0.25 -6.64 -2.82
C PRO A 235 -1.15 -6.56 -2.21
N ILE A 236 -2.08 -7.36 -2.70
CA ILE A 236 -3.52 -7.27 -2.37
C ILE A 236 -3.82 -7.61 -0.90
N HIS A 237 -2.98 -8.42 -0.24
CA HIS A 237 -3.11 -8.70 1.20
C HIS A 237 -2.81 -7.47 2.07
N HIS A 238 -2.15 -6.44 1.53
CA HIS A 238 -1.85 -5.21 2.25
C HIS A 238 -3.08 -4.29 2.27
N VAL A 239 -3.39 -3.72 3.45
CA VAL A 239 -4.59 -2.89 3.65
C VAL A 239 -4.74 -1.75 2.64
N PHE A 240 -3.64 -1.16 2.15
CA PHE A 240 -3.69 -0.08 1.16
C PHE A 240 -4.28 -0.57 -0.16
N GLU A 241 -3.77 -1.66 -0.73
CA GLU A 241 -4.33 -2.23 -1.97
C GLU A 241 -5.72 -2.80 -1.71
N CYS A 242 -5.91 -3.55 -0.62
CA CYS A 242 -7.19 -4.17 -0.29
C CYS A 242 -8.31 -3.12 -0.17
N THR A 243 -8.07 -2.00 0.53
CA THR A 243 -9.11 -0.97 0.72
C THR A 243 -9.16 0.01 -0.45
N VAL A 244 -8.02 0.60 -0.87
CA VAL A 244 -8.01 1.70 -1.86
C VAL A 244 -7.94 1.18 -3.31
N GLY A 245 -7.28 0.05 -3.56
CA GLY A 245 -7.24 -0.59 -4.89
C GLY A 245 -8.51 -1.38 -5.16
N PHE A 246 -8.83 -2.37 -4.33
CA PHE A 246 -9.90 -3.35 -4.54
C PHE A 246 -11.27 -2.86 -4.04
N LEU A 247 -11.47 -2.74 -2.72
CA LEU A 247 -12.80 -2.44 -2.16
C LEU A 247 -13.36 -1.09 -2.62
N PHE A 248 -12.50 -0.08 -2.74
CA PHE A 248 -12.89 1.23 -3.20
C PHE A 248 -13.29 1.24 -4.69
N SER A 249 -12.64 0.43 -5.52
CA SER A 249 -13.04 0.22 -6.92
C SER A 249 -14.46 -0.31 -7.01
N LEU A 250 -14.77 -1.38 -6.28
CA LEU A 250 -16.12 -1.93 -6.23
C LEU A 250 -17.13 -0.94 -5.67
N TYR A 251 -16.81 -0.24 -4.58
CA TYR A 251 -17.68 0.76 -3.95
C TYR A 251 -18.07 1.89 -4.91
N LYS A 252 -17.15 2.34 -5.77
CA LYS A 252 -17.40 3.40 -6.76
C LYS A 252 -17.98 2.87 -8.08
N GLY A 253 -18.18 1.56 -8.21
CA GLY A 253 -18.65 0.91 -9.45
C GLY A 253 -17.64 0.99 -10.59
N ALA A 254 -16.35 1.22 -10.28
CA ALA A 254 -15.26 1.29 -11.24
C ALA A 254 -14.80 -0.10 -11.69
N GLN A 255 -14.07 -0.15 -12.80
CA GLN A 255 -13.47 -1.37 -13.34
C GLN A 255 -12.06 -1.57 -12.78
N THR A 256 -11.76 -2.75 -12.26
CA THR A 256 -10.40 -3.15 -11.87
C THR A 256 -9.74 -3.95 -12.99
N VAL A 257 -8.45 -3.64 -13.24
CA VAL A 257 -7.54 -4.41 -14.10
C VAL A 257 -6.28 -4.75 -13.30
N PHE A 258 -5.66 -5.89 -13.59
CA PHE A 258 -4.52 -6.40 -12.84
C PHE A 258 -3.22 -6.15 -13.62
N CYS A 259 -2.20 -5.66 -12.91
CA CYS A 259 -0.90 -5.37 -13.50
C CYS A 259 -0.13 -6.65 -13.81
N ASP A 260 0.44 -6.75 -15.02
CA ASP A 260 1.28 -7.88 -15.45
C ASP A 260 2.67 -7.91 -14.74
N GLY A 261 2.90 -6.97 -13.83
CA GLY A 261 4.12 -6.81 -13.03
C GLY A 261 4.70 -5.40 -13.11
N ILE A 262 5.52 -5.04 -12.12
CA ILE A 262 6.06 -3.67 -11.96
C ILE A 262 6.79 -3.15 -13.22
N ARG A 263 7.38 -4.04 -14.01
CA ARG A 263 8.09 -3.67 -15.26
C ARG A 263 7.12 -3.27 -16.39
N HIS A 264 5.87 -3.73 -16.31
CA HIS A 264 4.84 -3.53 -17.34
C HIS A 264 3.83 -2.45 -17.00
N VAL A 265 4.07 -1.67 -15.93
CA VAL A 265 3.11 -0.63 -15.46
C VAL A 265 2.71 0.31 -16.58
N VAL A 266 3.68 0.91 -17.29
CA VAL A 266 3.39 1.90 -18.36
C VAL A 266 2.69 1.24 -19.56
N GLU A 267 3.05 0.00 -19.89
CA GLU A 267 2.37 -0.80 -20.91
C GLU A 267 0.90 -1.03 -20.52
N ASN A 268 0.64 -1.42 -19.26
CA ASN A 268 -0.71 -1.66 -18.77
C ASN A 268 -1.53 -0.36 -18.63
N LEU A 269 -0.90 0.78 -18.29
CA LEU A 269 -1.59 2.08 -18.31
C LEU A 269 -2.15 2.39 -19.72
N ASN A 270 -1.39 2.08 -20.77
CA ASN A 270 -1.79 2.24 -22.16
C ASN A 270 -2.83 1.20 -22.59
N GLU A 271 -2.56 -0.09 -22.35
CA GLU A 271 -3.37 -1.23 -22.78
C GLU A 271 -4.79 -1.16 -22.25
N TYR A 272 -4.92 -0.87 -20.94
CA TYR A 272 -6.23 -0.85 -20.26
C TYR A 272 -6.87 0.53 -20.22
N LYS A 273 -6.20 1.57 -20.72
CA LYS A 273 -6.65 2.97 -20.63
C LYS A 273 -6.95 3.35 -19.18
N VAL A 274 -6.01 3.05 -18.28
CA VAL A 274 -6.14 3.29 -16.85
C VAL A 274 -6.37 4.77 -16.56
N THR A 275 -7.33 5.07 -15.68
CA THR A 275 -7.65 6.44 -15.26
C THR A 275 -7.17 6.73 -13.86
N VAL A 276 -7.13 5.73 -12.97
CA VAL A 276 -6.73 5.87 -11.57
C VAL A 276 -5.72 4.78 -11.21
N MET A 277 -4.66 5.17 -10.50
CA MET A 277 -3.69 4.23 -9.95
C MET A 277 -3.31 4.63 -8.53
N ALA A 278 -3.43 3.70 -7.58
CA ALA A 278 -2.91 3.83 -6.23
C ALA A 278 -1.59 3.05 -6.13
N CYS A 279 -0.51 3.73 -5.73
CA CYS A 279 0.79 3.10 -5.69
C CYS A 279 1.75 3.75 -4.68
N VAL A 280 2.93 3.17 -4.53
CA VAL A 280 4.02 3.71 -3.71
C VAL A 280 4.85 4.74 -4.48
N PRO A 281 5.50 5.70 -3.80
CA PRO A 281 6.30 6.76 -4.41
C PRO A 281 7.30 6.26 -5.45
N GLY A 282 8.05 5.21 -5.16
CA GLY A 282 9.11 4.71 -6.05
C GLY A 282 8.61 4.29 -7.45
N ILE A 283 7.33 3.97 -7.63
CA ILE A 283 6.76 3.70 -8.96
C ILE A 283 6.53 5.01 -9.71
N TYR A 284 5.98 6.03 -9.06
CA TYR A 284 5.78 7.35 -9.65
C TYR A 284 7.12 8.02 -10.01
N GLU A 285 8.12 7.90 -9.14
CA GLU A 285 9.49 8.37 -9.41
C GLU A 285 10.08 7.70 -10.67
N ARG A 286 9.92 6.37 -10.81
CA ARG A 286 10.36 5.65 -12.02
C ARG A 286 9.62 6.09 -13.28
N ILE A 287 8.31 6.27 -13.22
CA ILE A 287 7.52 6.79 -14.34
C ILE A 287 8.02 8.19 -14.72
N PHE A 288 8.25 9.06 -13.74
CA PHE A 288 8.77 10.40 -13.98
C PHE A 288 10.14 10.39 -14.63
N MET A 289 11.06 9.56 -14.13
CA MET A 289 12.39 9.39 -14.71
C MET A 289 12.35 8.83 -16.14
N MET A 290 11.43 7.90 -16.42
CA MET A 290 11.20 7.37 -17.78
C MET A 290 10.72 8.48 -18.72
N ILE A 291 9.75 9.31 -18.30
CA ILE A 291 9.28 10.48 -19.07
C ILE A 291 10.45 11.41 -19.37
N ARG A 292 11.22 11.79 -18.34
CA ARG A 292 12.39 12.68 -18.47
C ARG A 292 13.43 12.13 -19.46
N LYS A 293 13.83 10.87 -19.32
CA LYS A 293 14.80 10.20 -20.20
C LYS A 293 14.30 10.14 -21.66
N ASN A 294 13.00 9.95 -21.86
CA ASN A 294 12.40 9.96 -23.19
C ASN A 294 12.50 11.37 -23.82
N LEU A 295 12.17 12.42 -23.06
CA LEU A 295 12.28 13.81 -23.50
C LEU A 295 13.73 14.23 -23.80
N GLU A 296 14.69 13.77 -22.98
CA GLU A 296 16.13 13.99 -23.21
C GLU A 296 16.59 13.36 -24.53
N LYS A 297 16.21 12.09 -24.79
CA LYS A 297 16.52 11.39 -26.03
C LYS A 297 15.92 12.07 -27.28
N GLN A 298 14.76 12.69 -27.13
CA GLN A 298 14.11 13.45 -28.21
C GLN A 298 14.63 14.89 -28.34
N GLY A 299 15.52 15.35 -27.45
CA GLY A 299 16.01 16.73 -27.43
C GLY A 299 14.98 17.77 -26.99
N LYS A 300 13.83 17.32 -26.44
CA LYS A 300 12.67 18.17 -26.08
C LYS A 300 12.71 18.68 -24.62
N LEU A 301 13.62 18.21 -23.78
CA LEU A 301 13.61 18.54 -22.36
C LEU A 301 13.63 20.05 -22.09
N LYS A 302 14.49 20.81 -22.80
CA LYS A 302 14.56 22.27 -22.64
C LYS A 302 13.26 22.99 -23.02
N GLU A 303 12.59 22.51 -24.07
CA GLU A 303 11.29 23.03 -24.51
C GLU A 303 10.23 22.79 -23.42
N ILE A 304 10.16 21.57 -22.88
CA ILE A 304 9.22 21.21 -21.83
C ILE A 304 9.45 22.05 -20.57
N LEU A 305 10.70 22.23 -20.12
CA LEU A 305 11.01 23.07 -18.97
C LEU A 305 10.59 24.53 -19.17
N ARG A 306 10.74 25.09 -20.38
CA ARG A 306 10.24 26.43 -20.70
C ARG A 306 8.71 26.47 -20.65
N LYS A 307 8.04 25.44 -21.20
CA LYS A 307 6.59 25.31 -21.20
C LYS A 307 6.03 25.15 -19.77
N GLU A 308 6.72 24.42 -18.89
CA GLU A 308 6.35 24.33 -17.47
C GLU A 308 6.30 25.71 -16.80
N GLU A 309 7.29 26.57 -17.07
CA GLU A 309 7.32 27.95 -16.55
C GLU A 309 6.21 28.83 -17.14
N GLU A 310 5.89 28.66 -18.43
CA GLU A 310 4.82 29.37 -19.11
C GLU A 310 3.43 29.01 -18.53
N TYR A 311 3.19 27.73 -18.24
CA TYR A 311 1.90 27.22 -17.78
C TYR A 311 1.80 27.04 -16.26
N LYS A 312 2.77 27.50 -15.48
CA LYS A 312 2.80 27.29 -14.01
C LYS A 312 1.59 27.85 -13.26
N ASN A 313 0.96 28.92 -13.79
CA ASN A 313 -0.21 29.56 -13.21
C ASN A 313 -1.52 29.17 -13.91
N SER A 314 -1.47 28.31 -14.93
CA SER A 314 -2.64 27.85 -15.66
C SER A 314 -3.42 26.79 -14.86
N SER A 315 -4.66 26.57 -15.25
CA SER A 315 -5.49 25.50 -14.69
C SER A 315 -4.91 24.11 -14.99
N MET A 316 -5.31 23.10 -14.22
CA MET A 316 -4.88 21.70 -14.44
C MET A 316 -5.28 21.23 -15.85
N GLU A 317 -6.45 21.63 -16.36
CA GLU A 317 -6.92 21.24 -17.68
C GLU A 317 -6.09 21.88 -18.80
N GLU A 318 -5.73 23.18 -18.69
CA GLU A 318 -4.85 23.84 -19.64
C GLU A 318 -3.45 23.20 -19.68
N ARG A 319 -2.90 22.86 -18.50
CA ARG A 319 -1.65 22.11 -18.42
C ARG A 319 -1.77 20.75 -19.10
N LYS A 320 -2.84 20.00 -18.83
CA LYS A 320 -3.08 18.69 -19.47
C LYS A 320 -3.09 18.79 -21.00
N GLN A 321 -3.73 19.82 -21.53
CA GLN A 321 -3.72 20.09 -22.99
C GLN A 321 -2.32 20.48 -23.49
N ALA A 322 -1.62 21.37 -22.79
CA ALA A 322 -0.29 21.82 -23.16
C ALA A 322 0.73 20.67 -23.18
N PHE A 323 0.61 19.71 -22.25
CA PHE A 323 1.53 18.57 -22.12
C PHE A 323 0.93 17.23 -22.61
N LYS A 324 -0.01 17.26 -23.55
CA LYS A 324 -0.69 16.08 -24.10
C LYS A 324 0.28 14.99 -24.57
N GLU A 325 1.44 15.36 -25.13
CA GLU A 325 2.47 14.39 -25.53
C GLU A 325 2.97 13.56 -24.36
N ILE A 326 3.16 14.18 -23.18
CA ILE A 326 3.60 13.49 -21.96
C ILE A 326 2.49 12.59 -21.42
N HIS A 327 1.26 13.07 -21.42
CA HIS A 327 0.12 12.24 -21.06
C HIS A 327 0.01 10.97 -21.92
N ASN A 328 0.25 11.09 -23.22
CA ASN A 328 0.23 9.94 -24.13
C ASN A 328 1.31 8.89 -23.80
N LEU A 329 2.45 9.28 -23.24
CA LEU A 329 3.50 8.33 -22.81
C LEU A 329 3.02 7.40 -21.67
N ILE A 330 2.03 7.83 -20.91
CA ILE A 330 1.45 7.11 -19.77
C ILE A 330 -0.02 6.72 -19.99
N GLY A 331 -0.41 6.50 -21.26
CA GLY A 331 -1.73 6.01 -21.66
C GLY A 331 -2.75 7.09 -21.99
N GLY A 332 -2.47 8.37 -21.75
CA GLY A 332 -3.34 9.50 -22.14
C GLY A 332 -4.65 9.65 -21.33
N ASN A 333 -4.96 8.69 -20.45
CA ASN A 333 -6.24 8.62 -19.76
C ASN A 333 -6.15 8.89 -18.25
N ILE A 334 -4.95 9.05 -17.71
CA ILE A 334 -4.76 9.25 -16.27
C ILE A 334 -5.52 10.49 -15.79
N LYS A 335 -6.37 10.28 -14.80
CA LYS A 335 -7.17 11.25 -14.10
C LYS A 335 -6.59 11.52 -12.71
N LEU A 336 -6.12 10.46 -12.02
CA LEU A 336 -5.67 10.54 -10.65
C LEU A 336 -4.59 9.51 -10.33
N PHE A 337 -3.46 9.97 -9.81
CA PHE A 337 -2.47 9.16 -9.10
C PHE A 337 -2.63 9.36 -7.60
N ILE A 338 -2.62 8.27 -6.83
CA ILE A 338 -2.71 8.25 -5.37
C ILE A 338 -1.42 7.64 -4.83
N SER A 339 -0.56 8.46 -4.22
CA SER A 339 0.69 8.02 -3.62
C SER A 339 0.51 7.77 -2.12
N GLY A 340 0.90 6.59 -1.64
CA GLY A 340 0.77 6.24 -0.22
C GLY A 340 1.87 5.30 0.27
N ALA A 341 1.79 4.89 1.53
CA ALA A 341 2.71 3.99 2.25
C ALA A 341 4.12 4.55 2.53
N ALA A 342 4.56 5.61 1.84
CA ALA A 342 5.80 6.35 2.09
C ALA A 342 5.65 7.79 1.58
N ALA A 343 6.55 8.69 1.99
CA ALA A 343 6.55 10.07 1.52
C ALA A 343 7.00 10.14 0.04
N LEU A 344 6.23 10.86 -0.78
CA LEU A 344 6.62 11.19 -2.14
C LEU A 344 7.54 12.42 -2.12
N ASP A 345 8.57 12.41 -2.96
CA ASP A 345 9.42 13.59 -3.14
C ASP A 345 8.58 14.80 -3.58
N SER A 346 8.66 15.89 -2.83
CA SER A 346 7.86 17.10 -3.07
C SER A 346 8.18 17.77 -4.41
N GLU A 347 9.42 17.64 -4.91
CA GLU A 347 9.79 18.16 -6.22
C GLU A 347 9.12 17.33 -7.32
N ILE A 348 9.11 16.01 -7.21
CA ILE A 348 8.43 15.11 -8.17
C ILE A 348 6.93 15.34 -8.14
N GLU A 349 6.32 15.49 -6.95
CA GLU A 349 4.90 15.85 -6.80
C GLU A 349 4.59 17.16 -7.55
N ALA A 350 5.35 18.21 -7.29
CA ALA A 350 5.18 19.51 -7.95
C ALA A 350 5.34 19.42 -9.47
N ARG A 351 6.31 18.64 -9.94
CA ARG A 351 6.52 18.42 -11.38
C ARG A 351 5.35 17.70 -12.05
N TYR A 352 4.82 16.64 -11.46
CA TYR A 352 3.64 15.98 -12.00
C TYR A 352 2.48 16.97 -12.17
N ARG A 353 2.24 17.81 -11.17
CA ARG A 353 1.18 18.82 -11.22
C ARG A 353 1.45 19.92 -12.26
N LEU A 354 2.70 20.34 -12.45
CA LEU A 354 3.08 21.25 -13.53
C LEU A 354 2.81 20.66 -14.91
N LEU A 355 2.97 19.35 -15.07
CA LEU A 355 2.65 18.62 -16.30
C LEU A 355 1.13 18.35 -16.47
N GLY A 356 0.27 18.85 -15.59
CA GLY A 356 -1.17 18.61 -15.63
C GLY A 356 -1.58 17.19 -15.22
N ILE A 357 -0.70 16.45 -14.54
CA ILE A 357 -0.99 15.13 -13.98
C ILE A 357 -1.36 15.29 -12.51
N ASN A 358 -2.61 14.96 -12.19
CA ASN A 358 -3.09 15.04 -10.83
C ASN A 358 -2.54 13.89 -9.99
N ILE A 359 -1.70 14.23 -9.02
CA ILE A 359 -1.16 13.31 -8.02
C ILE A 359 -1.46 13.84 -6.62
N VAL A 360 -1.92 12.95 -5.75
CA VAL A 360 -2.22 13.26 -4.34
C VAL A 360 -1.48 12.30 -3.43
N GLN A 361 -1.07 12.77 -2.27
CA GLN A 361 -0.50 11.94 -1.22
C GLN A 361 -1.58 11.55 -0.22
N GLY A 362 -1.57 10.29 0.22
CA GLY A 362 -2.39 9.78 1.31
C GLY A 362 -1.52 9.16 2.39
N TYR A 363 -2.00 9.23 3.63
CA TYR A 363 -1.36 8.66 4.80
C TYR A 363 -2.33 7.78 5.57
N GLY A 364 -1.78 6.71 6.14
CA GLY A 364 -2.50 5.80 7.01
C GLY A 364 -1.68 4.59 7.39
N LEU A 365 -2.31 3.74 8.19
CA LEU A 365 -1.72 2.55 8.79
C LEU A 365 -2.70 1.38 8.67
N THR A 366 -2.24 0.18 8.91
CA THR A 366 -3.13 -0.99 8.99
C THR A 366 -4.18 -0.77 10.09
N GLU A 367 -3.78 -0.17 11.19
CA GLU A 367 -4.60 0.16 12.35
C GLU A 367 -5.63 1.27 12.08
N THR A 368 -5.62 1.89 10.90
CA THR A 368 -6.56 2.98 10.52
C THR A 368 -7.34 2.68 9.23
N SER A 369 -7.31 1.47 8.69
CA SER A 369 -8.16 0.84 7.66
C SER A 369 -8.16 1.34 6.21
N PRO A 370 -7.14 1.93 5.58
CA PRO A 370 -5.94 2.48 6.17
C PRO A 370 -5.96 3.99 6.33
N VAL A 371 -6.80 4.76 5.58
CA VAL A 371 -6.62 6.18 5.32
C VAL A 371 -7.01 7.04 6.51
N VAL A 372 -6.10 7.91 6.92
CA VAL A 372 -6.30 8.98 7.93
C VAL A 372 -6.42 10.33 7.25
N ALA A 373 -5.56 10.60 6.29
CA ALA A 373 -5.50 11.88 5.58
C ALA A 373 -5.15 11.66 4.12
N VAL A 374 -5.66 12.53 3.25
CA VAL A 374 -5.35 12.52 1.82
C VAL A 374 -5.49 13.92 1.23
N GLY A 375 -4.58 14.27 0.31
CA GLY A 375 -4.73 15.44 -0.55
C GLY A 375 -5.88 15.25 -1.54
N THR A 376 -6.48 16.34 -1.98
CA THR A 376 -7.56 16.32 -2.99
C THR A 376 -7.17 17.10 -4.24
N ASN A 377 -7.97 17.01 -5.29
CA ASN A 377 -7.76 17.79 -6.50
C ASN A 377 -7.93 19.31 -6.27
N LYS A 378 -8.76 19.68 -5.30
CA LYS A 378 -9.09 21.07 -4.97
C LYS A 378 -8.25 21.62 -3.84
N GLU A 379 -7.94 20.76 -2.86
CA GLU A 379 -7.21 21.13 -1.65
C GLU A 379 -5.97 20.25 -1.52
N TYR A 380 -4.82 20.81 -1.82
CA TYR A 380 -3.53 20.15 -1.63
C TYR A 380 -2.46 21.16 -1.23
N LYS A 381 -1.43 20.69 -0.56
CA LYS A 381 -0.22 21.45 -0.25
C LYS A 381 0.96 20.53 -0.45
N THR A 382 1.86 20.89 -1.34
CA THR A 382 3.03 20.07 -1.70
C THR A 382 3.82 19.66 -0.46
N GLY A 383 4.18 18.38 -0.39
CA GLY A 383 4.88 17.80 0.75
C GLY A 383 3.99 17.46 1.96
N SER A 384 2.69 17.82 1.93
CA SER A 384 1.73 17.38 2.94
C SER A 384 1.05 16.08 2.52
N ILE A 385 0.55 15.33 3.50
CA ILE A 385 -0.34 14.19 3.28
C ILE A 385 -1.81 14.60 3.14
N GLY A 386 -2.09 15.89 2.94
CA GLY A 386 -3.44 16.47 2.92
C GLY A 386 -4.01 16.74 4.31
N LYS A 387 -5.33 16.82 4.39
CA LYS A 387 -6.09 16.99 5.63
C LYS A 387 -6.71 15.66 6.05
N ALA A 388 -7.07 15.52 7.32
CA ALA A 388 -7.82 14.35 7.81
C ALA A 388 -9.11 14.17 7.01
N ILE A 389 -9.41 12.91 6.63
CA ILE A 389 -10.64 12.59 5.89
C ILE A 389 -11.90 12.81 6.75
N PRO A 390 -13.08 13.00 6.14
CA PRO A 390 -14.31 13.21 6.89
C PRO A 390 -14.58 12.09 7.91
N GLY A 391 -14.95 12.48 9.15
CA GLY A 391 -15.21 11.54 10.25
C GLY A 391 -13.97 11.08 11.03
N VAL A 392 -12.77 11.52 10.63
CA VAL A 392 -11.51 11.23 11.32
C VAL A 392 -10.99 12.49 12.01
N GLU A 393 -10.73 12.40 13.30
CA GLU A 393 -10.10 13.43 14.11
C GLU A 393 -8.61 13.14 14.28
N VAL A 394 -7.81 14.19 14.26
CA VAL A 394 -6.36 14.11 14.51
C VAL A 394 -5.93 15.18 15.49
N LYS A 395 -4.96 14.87 16.33
CA LYS A 395 -4.28 15.83 17.21
C LYS A 395 -2.79 15.50 17.30
N LEU A 396 -2.00 16.49 17.73
CA LEU A 396 -0.60 16.30 18.07
C LEU A 396 -0.46 16.24 19.59
N GLU A 397 0.30 15.27 20.06
CA GLU A 397 0.62 15.11 21.47
C GLU A 397 2.11 15.36 21.73
N ASN A 398 2.43 15.91 22.91
CA ASN A 398 3.79 16.21 23.34
C ASN A 398 4.55 17.08 22.31
N THR A 399 3.91 18.17 21.85
CA THR A 399 4.49 19.09 20.87
C THR A 399 5.72 19.78 21.40
N ASP A 400 6.79 19.80 20.58
CA ASP A 400 7.99 20.57 20.85
C ASP A 400 7.80 22.08 20.48
N LYS A 401 8.86 22.87 20.71
CA LYS A 401 8.88 24.33 20.39
C LYS A 401 8.70 24.64 18.90
N ASP A 402 8.92 23.67 18.03
CA ASP A 402 8.79 23.80 16.57
C ASP A 402 7.41 23.30 16.10
N GLY A 403 6.47 22.99 17.05
CA GLY A 403 5.10 22.56 16.80
C GLY A 403 4.99 21.12 16.31
N MET A 404 6.03 20.30 16.50
CA MET A 404 6.03 18.89 16.11
C MET A 404 5.66 18.02 17.30
N GLY A 405 4.74 17.06 17.09
CA GLY A 405 4.30 16.12 18.12
C GLY A 405 3.94 14.77 17.53
N GLU A 406 3.65 13.79 18.38
CA GLU A 406 3.11 12.51 17.94
C GLU A 406 1.71 12.68 17.39
N LEU A 407 1.46 12.15 16.20
CA LEU A 407 0.13 12.16 15.58
C LEU A 407 -0.76 11.11 16.24
N LEU A 408 -1.87 11.54 16.81
CA LEU A 408 -2.92 10.68 17.34
C LEU A 408 -4.13 10.75 16.41
N VAL A 409 -4.80 9.61 16.27
CA VAL A 409 -5.95 9.45 15.38
C VAL A 409 -7.15 8.90 16.16
N LYS A 410 -8.33 9.48 15.93
CA LYS A 410 -9.61 9.00 16.43
C LYS A 410 -10.62 8.97 15.29
N GLY A 411 -11.38 7.89 15.18
CA GLY A 411 -12.42 7.78 14.16
C GLY A 411 -12.94 6.35 14.00
N PRO A 412 -14.04 6.19 13.27
CA PRO A 412 -14.62 4.86 13.02
C PRO A 412 -13.74 3.95 12.19
N ASN A 413 -12.71 4.48 11.53
CA ASN A 413 -11.70 3.75 10.77
C ASN A 413 -10.59 3.15 11.65
N VAL A 414 -10.51 3.50 12.93
CA VAL A 414 -9.50 2.98 13.88
C VAL A 414 -9.83 1.54 14.26
N ALA A 415 -8.84 0.66 14.21
CA ALA A 415 -8.94 -0.77 14.53
C ALA A 415 -9.48 -1.03 15.93
N LEU A 416 -10.06 -2.22 16.13
CA LEU A 416 -10.62 -2.61 17.42
C LEU A 416 -9.52 -2.84 18.47
N CYS A 417 -8.45 -3.54 18.10
CA CYS A 417 -7.34 -3.88 18.99
C CYS A 417 -6.23 -4.59 18.19
N TYR A 418 -5.15 -4.91 18.88
CA TYR A 418 -4.24 -5.98 18.46
C TYR A 418 -4.75 -7.31 19.04
N TYR A 419 -5.12 -8.23 18.15
CA TYR A 419 -5.69 -9.52 18.54
C TYR A 419 -4.71 -10.35 19.39
N ASN A 420 -5.17 -10.85 20.52
CA ASN A 420 -4.39 -11.61 21.51
C ASN A 420 -3.12 -10.89 22.01
N ASP A 421 -3.08 -9.55 21.99
CA ASP A 421 -1.97 -8.75 22.51
C ASP A 421 -2.51 -7.54 23.31
N GLU A 422 -2.95 -7.82 24.55
CA GLU A 422 -3.51 -6.78 25.43
C GLU A 422 -2.48 -5.70 25.77
N GLN A 423 -1.21 -6.09 25.93
CA GLN A 423 -0.15 -5.15 26.28
C GLN A 423 0.06 -4.15 25.14
N ALA A 424 0.25 -4.63 23.91
CA ALA A 424 0.40 -3.76 22.75
C ALA A 424 -0.87 -2.92 22.50
N THR A 425 -2.06 -3.47 22.78
CA THR A 425 -3.32 -2.73 22.66
C THR A 425 -3.35 -1.56 23.64
N LYS A 426 -3.06 -1.78 24.93
CA LYS A 426 -3.02 -0.72 25.95
C LYS A 426 -1.97 0.36 25.66
N GLU A 427 -0.84 -0.02 25.07
CA GLU A 427 0.22 0.92 24.69
C GLU A 427 -0.13 1.78 23.48
N ALA A 428 -0.94 1.25 22.56
CA ALA A 428 -1.27 1.94 21.31
C ALA A 428 -2.61 2.68 21.33
N PHE A 429 -3.53 2.30 22.21
CA PHE A 429 -4.87 2.90 22.28
C PHE A 429 -5.10 3.50 23.67
N GLU A 430 -5.33 4.81 23.72
CA GLU A 430 -5.67 5.54 24.94
C GLU A 430 -7.08 6.14 24.80
N GLY A 431 -8.06 5.53 25.45
CA GLY A 431 -9.47 5.84 25.22
C GLY A 431 -9.85 5.60 23.76
N ASP A 432 -10.35 6.65 23.09
CA ASP A 432 -10.70 6.60 21.66
C ASP A 432 -9.54 6.96 20.73
N TRP A 433 -8.36 7.27 21.26
CA TRP A 433 -7.21 7.74 20.47
C TRP A 433 -6.22 6.62 20.22
N PHE A 434 -5.80 6.51 18.96
CA PHE A 434 -4.74 5.62 18.53
C PHE A 434 -3.42 6.40 18.37
N HIS A 435 -2.37 5.93 19.03
CA HIS A 435 -1.01 6.44 18.94
C HIS A 435 -0.32 5.87 17.71
N THR A 436 -0.11 6.70 16.70
CA THR A 436 0.46 6.22 15.42
C THR A 436 1.96 5.89 15.51
N GLY A 437 2.66 6.46 16.49
CA GLY A 437 4.12 6.43 16.56
C GLY A 437 4.80 7.28 15.49
N ASP A 438 4.04 8.06 14.72
CA ASP A 438 4.55 9.01 13.72
C ASP A 438 4.57 10.43 14.28
N LEU A 439 5.65 11.16 14.03
CA LEU A 439 5.79 12.56 14.38
C LEU A 439 5.33 13.42 13.20
N ALA A 440 4.51 14.41 13.49
CA ALA A 440 3.91 15.27 12.49
C ALA A 440 3.85 16.73 12.92
N LYS A 441 3.57 17.59 11.94
CA LYS A 441 3.13 18.98 12.13
C LYS A 441 1.79 19.18 11.46
N ILE A 442 0.97 20.05 12.03
CA ILE A 442 -0.30 20.48 11.43
C ILE A 442 -0.23 21.99 11.31
N ASP A 443 -0.43 22.51 10.10
CA ASP A 443 -0.43 23.95 9.88
C ASP A 443 -1.80 24.59 10.19
N ASP A 444 -1.86 25.93 10.16
CA ASP A 444 -3.07 26.70 10.49
C ASP A 444 -4.25 26.42 9.53
N GLU A 445 -3.98 25.88 8.33
CA GLU A 445 -4.99 25.45 7.37
C GLU A 445 -5.45 24.01 7.58
N GLY A 446 -4.81 23.25 8.51
CA GLY A 446 -5.10 21.86 8.84
C GLY A 446 -4.42 20.83 7.95
N TYR A 447 -3.42 21.23 7.14
CA TYR A 447 -2.58 20.28 6.41
C TYR A 447 -1.58 19.61 7.33
N ILE A 448 -1.43 18.29 7.16
CA ILE A 448 -0.59 17.43 7.97
C ILE A 448 0.70 17.13 7.23
N PHE A 449 1.84 17.27 7.91
CA PHE A 449 3.17 16.96 7.40
C PHE A 449 3.82 15.91 8.29
N ILE A 450 4.08 14.72 7.75
CA ILE A 450 4.80 13.66 8.48
C ILE A 450 6.29 14.00 8.50
N CYS A 451 6.88 14.01 9.69
CA CYS A 451 8.28 14.35 9.92
C CYS A 451 9.18 13.11 10.07
N GLY A 452 8.63 11.99 10.55
CA GLY A 452 9.33 10.73 10.75
C GLY A 452 8.70 9.84 11.80
N ARG A 453 9.38 8.74 12.14
CA ARG A 453 8.94 7.79 13.18
C ARG A 453 9.52 8.14 14.54
N LYS A 454 8.70 8.16 15.59
CA LYS A 454 9.13 8.41 16.97
C LYS A 454 10.26 7.48 17.43
N LYS A 455 10.17 6.19 17.07
CA LYS A 455 11.18 5.16 17.37
C LYS A 455 12.47 5.27 16.54
N SER A 456 12.44 5.99 15.41
CA SER A 456 13.60 6.15 14.51
C SER A 456 14.40 7.43 14.80
N VAL A 457 13.88 8.32 15.63
CA VAL A 457 14.53 9.60 15.94
C VAL A 457 15.88 9.37 16.61
N ILE A 458 16.92 10.02 16.08
CA ILE A 458 18.25 10.05 16.70
C ILE A 458 18.35 11.34 17.51
N VAL A 459 18.39 11.21 18.83
CA VAL A 459 18.50 12.35 19.75
C VAL A 459 19.98 12.65 20.00
N LEU A 460 20.44 13.85 19.63
CA LEU A 460 21.80 14.29 19.82
C LEU A 460 22.02 14.85 21.25
N LYS A 461 23.28 14.94 21.68
CA LYS A 461 23.70 15.50 22.98
C LYS A 461 23.15 16.91 23.26
N ASN A 462 22.95 17.71 22.23
CA ASN A 462 22.38 19.06 22.35
C ASN A 462 20.84 19.09 22.38
N GLY A 463 20.19 17.93 22.52
CA GLY A 463 18.73 17.78 22.57
C GLY A 463 18.03 17.93 21.21
N LYS A 464 18.78 18.03 20.09
CA LYS A 464 18.18 18.12 18.76
C LYS A 464 17.83 16.74 18.21
N ASN A 465 16.65 16.66 17.62
CA ASN A 465 16.14 15.48 16.94
C ASN A 465 16.63 15.43 15.49
N ILE A 466 17.10 14.26 15.08
CA ILE A 466 17.43 13.93 13.69
C ILE A 466 16.42 12.91 13.20
N PHE A 467 15.84 13.19 12.04
CA PHE A 467 14.92 12.30 11.33
C PHE A 467 15.67 11.60 10.21
N PRO A 468 16.01 10.33 10.36
CA PRO A 468 16.80 9.60 9.36
C PRO A 468 16.16 9.61 7.98
N GLU A 469 14.84 9.47 7.92
CA GLU A 469 14.07 9.39 6.68
C GLU A 469 14.20 10.67 5.82
N GLU A 470 14.25 11.84 6.46
CA GLU A 470 14.48 13.14 5.77
C GLU A 470 15.84 13.17 5.07
N MET A 471 16.85 12.64 5.74
CA MET A 471 18.22 12.62 5.22
C MET A 471 18.40 11.53 4.16
N GLU A 472 17.77 10.36 4.35
CA GLU A 472 17.74 9.26 3.39
C GLU A 472 17.13 9.72 2.06
N CYS A 473 16.05 10.49 2.11
CA CYS A 473 15.44 11.09 0.93
C CYS A 473 16.44 11.95 0.12
N LEU A 474 17.29 12.73 0.79
CA LEU A 474 18.32 13.53 0.12
C LEU A 474 19.45 12.68 -0.47
N VAL A 475 19.90 11.66 0.25
CA VAL A 475 20.96 10.75 -0.23
C VAL A 475 20.49 9.90 -1.40
N ASN A 476 19.25 9.45 -1.38
CA ASN A 476 18.67 8.63 -2.44
C ASN A 476 18.49 9.40 -3.77
N LYS A 477 18.55 10.75 -3.76
CA LYS A 477 18.57 11.57 -4.99
C LYS A 477 19.91 11.54 -5.74
N ILE A 478 20.97 11.01 -5.15
CA ILE A 478 22.26 10.87 -5.83
C ILE A 478 22.14 9.79 -6.90
N GLU A 479 22.39 10.14 -8.16
CA GLU A 479 22.41 9.18 -9.26
C GLU A 479 23.39 8.05 -8.96
N GLY A 480 22.96 6.80 -9.10
CA GLY A 480 23.73 5.62 -8.73
C GLY A 480 23.57 5.18 -7.27
N VAL A 481 22.80 5.87 -6.44
CA VAL A 481 22.35 5.35 -5.13
C VAL A 481 21.04 4.61 -5.34
N LYS A 482 21.00 3.33 -4.96
CA LYS A 482 19.79 2.49 -4.95
C LYS A 482 18.97 2.70 -3.68
N GLU A 483 19.67 2.75 -2.54
CA GLU A 483 19.09 2.83 -1.21
C GLU A 483 20.08 3.45 -0.24
N SER A 484 19.57 4.11 0.80
CA SER A 484 20.40 4.57 1.89
C SER A 484 19.75 4.32 3.24
N PHE A 485 20.60 4.18 4.26
CA PHE A 485 20.19 3.96 5.64
C PHE A 485 20.99 4.88 6.55
N ILE A 486 20.32 5.87 7.14
CA ILE A 486 20.92 6.82 8.09
C ILE A 486 20.80 6.26 9.51
N PHE A 487 21.90 6.29 10.25
CA PHE A 487 21.96 5.80 11.62
C PHE A 487 22.93 6.63 12.48
N GLY A 488 22.68 6.58 13.79
CA GLY A 488 23.57 7.17 14.79
C GLY A 488 24.64 6.17 15.24
N LYS A 489 25.92 6.55 15.23
CA LYS A 489 27.00 5.77 15.82
C LYS A 489 27.53 6.47 17.06
N GLN A 490 27.46 5.77 18.20
CA GLN A 490 27.96 6.26 19.48
C GLN A 490 29.50 6.41 19.42
N GLN A 491 30.03 7.52 19.93
CA GLN A 491 31.46 7.84 19.87
C GLN A 491 32.18 7.67 21.21
N SER A 492 31.44 7.76 22.31
CA SER A 492 31.99 7.70 23.68
C SER A 492 31.05 6.91 24.61
N SER A 493 31.37 6.79 25.87
CA SER A 493 30.48 6.22 26.89
C SER A 493 29.19 7.01 27.12
N ASP A 494 29.14 8.27 26.67
CA ASP A 494 27.93 9.08 26.67
C ASP A 494 27.00 8.63 25.55
N LYS A 495 25.80 8.12 25.91
CA LYS A 495 24.81 7.61 24.95
C LYS A 495 24.34 8.63 23.92
N ASN A 496 24.46 9.92 24.22
CA ASN A 496 24.02 11.01 23.36
C ASN A 496 25.16 11.60 22.52
N ASP A 497 26.42 11.14 22.70
CA ASP A 497 27.54 11.51 21.85
C ASP A 497 27.51 10.68 20.56
N ILE A 498 26.60 11.07 19.67
CA ILE A 498 26.25 10.32 18.45
C ILE A 498 26.74 11.10 17.23
N LYS A 499 27.44 10.39 16.34
CA LYS A 499 27.71 10.84 14.96
C LYS A 499 26.74 10.23 13.99
N ILE A 500 26.23 11.05 13.07
CA ILE A 500 25.34 10.60 12.00
C ILE A 500 26.16 9.97 10.89
N ASN A 501 25.80 8.73 10.56
CA ASN A 501 26.44 7.95 9.50
C ASN A 501 25.38 7.50 8.49
N VAL A 502 25.85 7.12 7.28
CA VAL A 502 25.02 6.56 6.22
C VAL A 502 25.63 5.26 5.68
N LYS A 503 24.79 4.22 5.53
CA LYS A 503 25.08 3.05 4.69
C LYS A 503 24.39 3.28 3.34
N ILE A 504 25.16 3.25 2.24
CA ILE A 504 24.69 3.51 0.88
C ILE A 504 24.80 2.22 0.08
N VAL A 505 23.69 1.78 -0.48
CA VAL A 505 23.66 0.75 -1.51
C VAL A 505 23.76 1.43 -2.87
N PHE A 506 24.80 1.14 -3.62
CA PHE A 506 25.06 1.81 -4.88
C PHE A 506 24.96 0.88 -6.10
N ASP A 507 24.79 1.48 -7.28
CA ASP A 507 24.84 0.83 -8.58
C ASP A 507 26.13 1.19 -9.30
N ARG A 508 27.01 0.21 -9.46
CA ARG A 508 28.34 0.41 -10.06
C ARG A 508 28.26 0.85 -11.52
N GLU A 509 27.31 0.28 -12.28
CA GLU A 509 27.15 0.60 -13.70
C GLU A 509 26.68 2.05 -13.87
N ILE A 510 25.68 2.46 -13.10
CA ILE A 510 25.19 3.84 -13.14
C ILE A 510 26.27 4.84 -12.70
N LEU A 511 27.05 4.53 -11.64
CA LEU A 511 28.14 5.40 -11.21
C LEU A 511 29.26 5.53 -12.25
N LYS A 512 29.54 4.44 -12.97
CA LYS A 512 30.46 4.45 -14.10
C LYS A 512 29.94 5.31 -15.24
N ASP A 513 28.68 5.12 -15.63
CA ASP A 513 28.09 5.82 -16.79
C ASP A 513 27.92 7.32 -16.52
N VAL A 514 27.53 7.71 -15.31
CA VAL A 514 27.20 9.10 -14.95
C VAL A 514 28.44 9.89 -14.50
N TYR A 515 29.34 9.24 -13.75
CA TYR A 515 30.47 9.93 -13.11
C TYR A 515 31.85 9.44 -13.56
N GLY A 516 31.91 8.40 -14.39
CA GLY A 516 33.15 7.77 -14.81
C GLY A 516 33.88 7.02 -13.69
N ALA A 517 33.19 6.73 -12.57
CA ALA A 517 33.78 6.06 -11.40
C ALA A 517 33.79 4.53 -11.62
N THR A 518 34.97 3.94 -11.80
CA THR A 518 35.13 2.51 -12.15
C THR A 518 35.72 1.67 -10.99
N THR A 519 36.54 2.30 -10.14
CA THR A 519 37.18 1.64 -9.01
C THR A 519 36.45 1.96 -7.69
N ASP A 520 36.61 1.12 -6.67
CA ASP A 520 36.02 1.33 -5.35
C ASP A 520 36.47 2.66 -4.72
N GLU A 521 37.71 3.08 -4.99
CA GLU A 521 38.25 4.34 -4.51
C GLU A 521 37.58 5.54 -5.20
N GLU A 522 37.37 5.48 -6.52
CA GLU A 522 36.68 6.50 -7.29
C GLU A 522 35.19 6.59 -6.88
N ILE A 523 34.53 5.45 -6.70
CA ILE A 523 33.15 5.37 -6.20
C ILE A 523 33.05 6.01 -4.82
N ARG A 524 33.94 5.65 -3.90
CA ARG A 524 33.98 6.22 -2.55
C ARG A 524 34.20 7.74 -2.60
N LYS A 525 35.15 8.20 -3.38
CA LYS A 525 35.45 9.64 -3.54
C LYS A 525 34.24 10.41 -4.12
N THR A 526 33.60 9.84 -5.13
CA THR A 526 32.42 10.42 -5.80
C THR A 526 31.25 10.54 -4.81
N LEU A 527 30.85 9.44 -4.17
CA LEU A 527 29.73 9.44 -3.24
C LEU A 527 30.01 10.29 -1.99
N ALA A 528 31.24 10.28 -1.45
CA ALA A 528 31.63 11.17 -0.35
C ALA A 528 31.55 12.63 -0.75
N GLY A 529 31.94 12.99 -1.97
CA GLY A 529 31.79 14.34 -2.52
C GLY A 529 30.32 14.76 -2.62
N LYS A 530 29.43 13.88 -3.07
CA LYS A 530 27.99 14.15 -3.14
C LYS A 530 27.36 14.30 -1.75
N VAL A 531 27.70 13.42 -0.80
CA VAL A 531 27.25 13.54 0.59
C VAL A 531 27.76 14.83 1.23
N LYS A 532 28.99 15.26 0.92
CA LYS A 532 29.51 16.57 1.37
C LYS A 532 28.66 17.73 0.83
N THR A 533 28.21 17.66 -0.43
CA THR A 533 27.31 18.65 -1.03
C THR A 533 25.96 18.67 -0.29
N ILE A 534 25.37 17.52 0.00
CA ILE A 534 24.14 17.42 0.80
C ILE A 534 24.33 18.06 2.18
N ASN A 535 25.47 17.80 2.83
CA ASN A 535 25.80 18.41 4.13
C ASN A 535 25.83 19.96 4.10
N THR A 536 26.10 20.58 2.95
CA THR A 536 26.05 22.05 2.83
C THR A 536 24.63 22.60 2.78
N GLN A 537 23.65 21.76 2.43
CA GLN A 537 22.24 22.12 2.36
C GLN A 537 21.52 21.92 3.70
N MET A 538 22.18 21.30 4.67
CA MET A 538 21.60 20.96 5.97
C MET A 538 22.27 21.77 7.11
N PRO A 539 21.57 21.97 8.23
CA PRO A 539 22.19 22.51 9.44
C PRO A 539 23.38 21.65 9.89
N LYS A 540 24.43 22.28 10.40
CA LYS A 540 25.69 21.59 10.78
C LYS A 540 25.50 20.41 11.72
N TYR A 541 24.48 20.42 12.57
CA TYR A 541 24.20 19.33 13.50
C TYR A 541 23.63 18.08 12.81
N LYS A 542 23.04 18.22 11.60
CA LYS A 542 22.55 17.10 10.76
C LYS A 542 23.65 16.52 9.85
N ALA A 543 24.88 17.03 9.88
CA ALA A 543 25.89 16.60 8.93
C ALA A 543 26.26 15.12 9.07
N ILE A 544 26.19 14.39 7.96
CA ILE A 544 26.64 13.00 7.83
C ILE A 544 28.17 12.97 7.94
N ARG A 545 28.70 12.15 8.85
CA ARG A 545 30.11 12.10 9.19
C ARG A 545 30.80 10.83 8.71
N GLY A 546 30.09 9.70 8.66
CA GLY A 546 30.64 8.42 8.21
C GLY A 546 29.81 7.85 7.06
N ILE A 547 30.49 7.13 6.15
CA ILE A 547 29.88 6.53 4.96
C ILE A 547 30.34 5.09 4.88
N ILE A 548 29.37 4.16 4.85
CA ILE A 548 29.54 2.74 4.55
C ILE A 548 28.98 2.51 3.14
N LEU A 549 29.75 1.89 2.27
CA LEU A 549 29.34 1.57 0.90
C LEU A 549 29.17 0.06 0.72
N THR A 550 28.11 -0.34 0.05
CA THR A 550 27.81 -1.74 -0.27
C THR A 550 27.05 -1.84 -1.59
N GLU A 551 27.17 -2.98 -2.26
CA GLU A 551 26.31 -3.35 -3.40
C GLU A 551 25.15 -4.26 -2.94
N GLU A 552 25.24 -4.81 -1.71
CA GLU A 552 24.20 -5.65 -1.12
C GLU A 552 22.99 -4.84 -0.66
N PRO A 553 21.76 -5.29 -0.98
CA PRO A 553 20.54 -4.61 -0.57
C PRO A 553 20.42 -4.50 0.96
N LEU A 554 19.76 -3.46 1.44
CA LEU A 554 19.38 -3.34 2.85
C LEU A 554 18.37 -4.41 3.24
N ILE A 555 18.40 -4.83 4.49
CA ILE A 555 17.41 -5.76 5.06
C ILE A 555 16.07 -5.03 5.15
N LYS A 556 15.05 -5.58 4.49
CA LYS A 556 13.72 -4.99 4.37
C LYS A 556 12.62 -5.96 4.76
N THR A 557 11.44 -5.41 4.98
CA THR A 557 10.20 -6.18 5.05
C THR A 557 9.75 -6.60 3.64
N THR A 558 8.80 -7.52 3.54
CA THR A 558 8.14 -7.91 2.29
C THR A 558 7.46 -6.74 1.56
N THR A 559 7.13 -5.66 2.30
CA THR A 559 6.59 -4.40 1.77
C THR A 559 7.67 -3.35 1.46
N ASN A 560 8.93 -3.76 1.32
CA ASN A 560 10.09 -2.90 1.03
C ASN A 560 10.42 -1.82 2.07
N LYS A 561 9.93 -1.91 3.30
CA LYS A 561 10.32 -1.00 4.40
C LYS A 561 11.63 -1.47 5.03
N ILE A 562 12.55 -0.55 5.30
CA ILE A 562 13.86 -0.83 5.90
C ILE A 562 13.65 -1.35 7.34
N LYS A 563 14.17 -2.56 7.63
CA LYS A 563 14.24 -3.12 8.99
C LYS A 563 15.42 -2.46 9.72
N ARG A 564 15.19 -1.29 10.35
CA ARG A 564 16.25 -0.44 10.91
C ARG A 564 17.13 -1.18 11.91
N GLN A 565 16.53 -1.92 12.87
CA GLN A 565 17.30 -2.64 13.88
C GLN A 565 18.16 -3.76 13.25
N ALA A 566 17.62 -4.55 12.32
CA ALA A 566 18.37 -5.61 11.66
C ALA A 566 19.59 -5.07 10.87
N ASN A 567 19.43 -3.92 10.19
CA ASN A 567 20.54 -3.28 9.51
C ASN A 567 21.58 -2.71 10.48
N LEU A 568 21.17 -2.18 11.65
CA LEU A 568 22.09 -1.76 12.71
C LEU A 568 22.86 -2.94 13.28
N ASP A 569 22.19 -4.07 13.56
CA ASP A 569 22.79 -5.28 14.09
C ASP A 569 23.84 -5.85 13.13
N GLU A 570 23.54 -5.82 11.81
CA GLU A 570 24.50 -6.22 10.77
C GLU A 570 25.74 -5.33 10.75
N ILE A 571 25.55 -4.00 10.79
CA ILE A 571 26.68 -3.03 10.83
C ILE A 571 27.54 -3.28 12.07
N ASN A 572 26.94 -3.45 13.24
CA ASN A 572 27.65 -3.68 14.48
C ASN A 572 28.43 -5.03 14.48
N LYS A 573 27.90 -6.06 13.83
CA LYS A 573 28.59 -7.37 13.66
C LYS A 573 29.79 -7.28 12.72
N SER A 574 29.73 -6.43 11.71
CA SER A 574 30.82 -6.28 10.74
C SER A 574 31.99 -5.41 11.26
N GLU A 575 31.79 -4.68 12.35
CA GLU A 575 32.80 -3.82 12.98
C GLU A 575 33.52 -4.53 14.17
N ASN A 576 32.98 -5.65 14.67
CA ASN A 576 33.60 -6.50 15.69
C ASN A 576 34.34 -7.67 15.03
#